data_d503674932bb70fe93bc7e9c1cc21e3a
#
_entry.id   d503674932bb70fe93bc7e9c1cc21e3a
#
_cell.length_a   1.000
_cell.length_b   1.000
_cell.length_c   1.000
_cell.angle_alpha   90.00
_cell.angle_beta   90.00
_cell.angle_gamma   90.00
#
_symmetry.space_group_name_H-M   'P 1'
#
loop_
_entity.id
_entity.type
_entity.pdbx_description
1 polymer ?
#
loop_
_entity_poly.entity_id
_entity_poly.type
_entity_poly.pdbx_seq_one_letter_code
_entity_poly.pdbx_strand_id
1 'polypeptide(L)'
;MASKKYLLLAGLLCFIFSSAFSQSVGSSYDVKDTTLIPSKRMPLHSQFLEGSYNFPAKPRNQWEVGFSLGTFNISGDVPTRFTFPSFALHVRKALGYIFSLRMQYLYGSGKGQSWQAAANYYKNTAWQNNGYVAPVLMGDATLTSNVVRYFNSQTLAPLTAITQIDPIFYNYKTVTQDLGVQGVITLNQIRFHKSKTSFVAYLFGGIGATIYETKVNALNDAGAKYNFRNIFAAAYPERKQALDALKDLMDDSYETPAENASNRRPKFAGSTLRPSGTVGAGMAFKLSNKLNLALEDR
;
A
#
# COMPACT_ATOMS: atom_id res chain seq x y z
N MET A 1 24.38 -21.17 11.74
CA MET A 1 24.02 -20.00 10.88
C MET A 1 22.68 -19.35 11.21
N ALA A 2 21.82 -19.97 12.02
CA ALA A 2 20.51 -19.38 12.42
C ALA A 2 20.62 -18.16 13.35
N SER A 3 21.65 -18.08 14.22
CA SER A 3 21.78 -17.04 15.25
C SER A 3 21.97 -15.61 14.68
N LYS A 4 22.68 -15.46 13.56
CA LYS A 4 22.92 -14.13 12.93
C LYS A 4 21.65 -13.50 12.35
N LYS A 5 20.71 -14.32 11.83
CA LYS A 5 19.43 -13.84 11.30
C LYS A 5 18.50 -13.35 12.41
N TYR A 6 18.50 -14.04 13.57
CA TYR A 6 17.70 -13.62 14.73
C TYR A 6 18.30 -12.40 15.43
N LEU A 7 19.63 -12.26 15.44
CA LEU A 7 20.30 -11.06 15.96
C LEU A 7 20.03 -9.83 15.10
N LEU A 8 19.97 -10.00 13.77
CA LEU A 8 19.59 -8.96 12.82
C LEU A 8 18.10 -8.59 12.97
N LEU A 9 17.24 -9.58 13.17
CA LEU A 9 15.80 -9.37 13.43
C LEU A 9 15.58 -8.67 14.79
N ALA A 10 16.29 -9.08 15.83
CA ALA A 10 16.25 -8.45 17.15
C ALA A 10 16.83 -7.03 17.11
N GLY A 11 17.93 -6.81 16.39
CA GLY A 11 18.50 -5.48 16.15
C GLY A 11 17.55 -4.57 15.35
N LEU A 12 16.87 -5.10 14.33
CA LEU A 12 15.85 -4.39 13.58
C LEU A 12 14.63 -4.06 14.44
N LEU A 13 14.19 -5.00 15.28
CA LEU A 13 13.13 -4.76 16.27
C LEU A 13 13.53 -3.68 17.29
N CYS A 14 14.76 -3.73 17.83
CA CYS A 14 15.26 -2.69 18.73
C CYS A 14 15.40 -1.33 18.03
N PHE A 15 15.77 -1.30 16.75
CA PHE A 15 15.84 -0.06 15.96
C PHE A 15 14.43 0.51 15.70
N ILE A 16 13.45 -0.33 15.44
CA ILE A 16 12.03 0.06 15.30
C ILE A 16 11.50 0.62 16.64
N PHE A 17 11.90 0.02 17.77
CA PHE A 17 11.52 0.54 19.09
C PHE A 17 12.24 1.83 19.49
N SER A 18 13.46 2.08 19.01
CA SER A 18 14.20 3.31 19.31
C SER A 18 13.81 4.53 18.45
N SER A 19 13.19 4.31 17.29
CA SER A 19 12.81 5.38 16.36
C SER A 19 11.35 5.83 16.49
N ALA A 20 10.56 5.21 17.37
CA ALA A 20 9.15 5.60 17.57
C ALA A 20 9.01 6.85 18.44
N PHE A 21 9.57 7.97 17.99
CA PHE A 21 9.27 9.28 18.56
C PHE A 21 7.96 9.82 17.96
N SER A 22 6.84 9.28 18.42
CA SER A 22 5.54 9.89 18.19
C SER A 22 5.13 10.68 19.44
N GLN A 23 5.09 11.98 19.34
CA GLN A 23 4.49 12.83 20.35
C GLN A 23 2.98 12.80 20.14
N SER A 24 2.28 12.02 20.91
CA SER A 24 0.83 11.89 20.82
C SER A 24 0.16 12.38 22.10
N VAL A 25 -0.70 13.36 21.95
CA VAL A 25 -1.57 13.85 23.01
C VAL A 25 -3.05 13.80 22.58
N GLY A 26 -3.45 12.90 21.74
CA GLY A 26 -4.81 13.00 21.18
C GLY A 26 -5.81 11.95 21.59
N SER A 27 -5.39 10.73 21.89
CA SER A 27 -6.33 9.61 22.04
C SER A 27 -6.32 8.94 23.41
N SER A 28 -5.43 9.33 24.29
CA SER A 28 -5.32 8.69 25.60
C SER A 28 -5.03 9.70 26.71
N TYR A 29 -5.94 10.67 26.93
CA TYR A 29 -5.76 11.47 28.14
C TYR A 29 -6.27 10.76 29.37
N ASP A 30 -5.64 11.08 30.48
CA ASP A 30 -6.17 10.75 31.78
C ASP A 30 -7.33 11.72 32.08
N VAL A 31 -8.52 11.18 32.34
CA VAL A 31 -9.71 11.98 32.68
C VAL A 31 -9.50 12.76 33.99
N LYS A 32 -8.59 12.29 34.86
CA LYS A 32 -8.20 12.97 36.08
C LYS A 32 -7.23 14.14 35.88
N ASP A 33 -6.64 14.26 34.68
CA ASP A 33 -5.74 15.37 34.37
C ASP A 33 -6.53 16.68 34.10
N THR A 34 -6.67 17.47 35.14
CA THR A 34 -7.40 18.74 35.07
C THR A 34 -6.68 19.79 34.23
N THR A 35 -5.41 19.65 33.92
CA THR A 35 -4.64 20.61 33.09
C THR A 35 -5.17 20.69 31.66
N LEU A 36 -5.79 19.62 31.19
CA LEU A 36 -6.36 19.51 29.85
C LEU A 36 -7.77 20.12 29.77
N ILE A 37 -8.37 20.45 30.88
CA ILE A 37 -9.74 21.00 30.94
C ILE A 37 -9.72 22.54 30.91
N PRO A 38 -10.49 23.18 29.99
CA PRO A 38 -10.61 24.62 30.00
C PRO A 38 -11.25 25.14 31.32
N SER A 39 -10.76 26.26 31.82
CA SER A 39 -11.24 26.84 33.08
C SER A 39 -12.76 27.01 33.13
N LYS A 40 -13.39 27.40 32.02
CA LYS A 40 -14.85 27.52 31.89
C LYS A 40 -15.63 26.21 32.10
N ARG A 41 -14.99 25.06 31.94
CA ARG A 41 -15.57 23.73 32.08
C ARG A 41 -15.14 23.02 33.36
N MET A 42 -14.26 23.62 34.13
CA MET A 42 -13.74 23.05 35.37
C MET A 42 -14.87 22.75 36.41
N PRO A 43 -15.89 23.61 36.60
CA PRO A 43 -17.00 23.29 37.52
C PRO A 43 -17.75 22.01 37.14
N LEU A 44 -17.99 21.78 35.85
CA LEU A 44 -18.62 20.56 35.38
C LEU A 44 -17.71 19.34 35.56
N HIS A 45 -16.39 19.53 35.39
CA HIS A 45 -15.43 18.48 35.57
C HIS A 45 -15.24 18.06 37.01
N SER A 46 -15.26 19.01 37.98
CA SER A 46 -15.23 18.69 39.39
C SER A 46 -16.49 17.92 39.84
N GLN A 47 -17.67 18.29 39.35
CA GLN A 47 -18.89 17.50 39.61
C GLN A 47 -18.79 16.06 39.09
N PHE A 48 -18.12 15.85 37.94
CA PHE A 48 -17.82 14.50 37.45
C PHE A 48 -16.84 13.76 38.40
N LEU A 49 -15.79 14.41 38.85
CA LEU A 49 -14.80 13.80 39.76
C LEU A 49 -15.40 13.45 41.11
N GLU A 50 -16.37 14.21 41.57
CA GLU A 50 -17.15 14.02 42.80
C GLU A 50 -18.28 12.98 42.65
N GLY A 51 -18.54 12.50 41.41
CA GLY A 51 -19.57 11.51 41.11
C GLY A 51 -21.00 12.09 41.01
N SER A 52 -21.16 13.39 41.06
CA SER A 52 -22.47 14.07 40.93
C SER A 52 -22.92 14.27 39.47
N TYR A 53 -22.01 14.11 38.52
CA TYR A 53 -22.28 14.19 37.08
C TYR A 53 -21.68 12.97 36.35
N ASN A 54 -22.41 12.40 35.38
CA ASN A 54 -22.06 11.13 34.76
C ASN A 54 -20.95 11.21 33.70
N PHE A 55 -20.65 12.41 33.19
CA PHE A 55 -19.71 12.54 32.06
C PHE A 55 -18.61 13.57 32.39
N PRO A 56 -17.34 13.27 31.99
CA PRO A 56 -16.28 14.25 32.17
C PRO A 56 -16.45 15.43 31.21
N ALA A 57 -15.95 16.58 31.63
CA ALA A 57 -15.95 17.76 30.78
C ALA A 57 -15.03 17.54 29.56
N LYS A 58 -15.44 18.07 28.41
CA LYS A 58 -14.65 17.97 27.17
C LYS A 58 -13.29 18.65 27.34
N PRO A 59 -12.16 17.98 27.08
CA PRO A 59 -10.83 18.56 27.18
C PRO A 59 -10.58 19.62 26.11
N ARG A 60 -9.45 20.30 26.20
CA ARG A 60 -8.94 21.18 25.14
C ARG A 60 -8.62 20.33 23.92
N ASN A 61 -8.82 20.90 22.72
CA ASN A 61 -8.39 20.24 21.49
C ASN A 61 -6.87 20.03 21.53
N GLN A 62 -6.44 18.79 21.37
CA GLN A 62 -5.05 18.40 21.41
C GLN A 62 -4.54 18.11 19.98
N TRP A 63 -3.30 18.45 19.73
CA TRP A 63 -2.60 18.14 18.51
C TRP A 63 -1.66 16.96 18.71
N GLU A 64 -1.57 16.14 17.70
CA GLU A 64 -0.67 14.98 17.63
C GLU A 64 0.03 15.00 16.28
N VAL A 65 1.33 14.69 16.30
CA VAL A 65 2.13 14.43 15.09
C VAL A 65 2.65 13.01 15.18
N GLY A 66 2.51 12.25 14.12
CA GLY A 66 2.97 10.87 14.08
C GLY A 66 3.70 10.54 12.79
N PHE A 67 4.63 9.61 12.92
CA PHE A 67 5.38 8.99 11.84
C PHE A 67 5.13 7.49 11.86
N SER A 68 4.91 6.88 10.70
CA SER A 68 4.69 5.45 10.57
C SER A 68 5.64 4.85 9.54
N LEU A 69 6.10 3.64 9.83
CA LEU A 69 6.83 2.77 8.90
C LEU A 69 6.04 1.50 8.70
N GLY A 70 6.02 0.98 7.47
CA GLY A 70 5.25 -0.21 7.18
C GLY A 70 5.53 -0.78 5.80
N THR A 71 4.67 -1.68 5.39
CA THR A 71 4.65 -2.29 4.06
C THR A 71 3.49 -1.72 3.26
N PHE A 72 3.66 -1.65 1.96
CA PHE A 72 2.63 -1.26 1.02
C PHE A 72 2.41 -2.39 0.02
N ASN A 73 1.20 -2.93 -0.02
CA ASN A 73 0.84 -4.03 -0.91
C ASN A 73 -0.32 -3.62 -1.82
N ILE A 74 -0.26 -4.03 -3.08
CA ILE A 74 -1.31 -3.80 -4.06
C ILE A 74 -1.98 -5.14 -4.35
N SER A 75 -3.27 -5.26 -4.05
CA SER A 75 -4.04 -6.45 -4.40
C SER A 75 -4.53 -6.35 -5.85
N GLY A 76 -4.30 -7.38 -6.62
CA GLY A 76 -4.69 -7.48 -8.03
C GLY A 76 -4.36 -8.85 -8.61
N ASP A 77 -4.43 -8.96 -9.93
CA ASP A 77 -4.21 -10.23 -10.66
C ASP A 77 -2.76 -10.72 -10.62
N VAL A 78 -1.81 -9.80 -10.40
CA VAL A 78 -0.41 -10.13 -10.25
C VAL A 78 -0.08 -10.28 -8.78
N PRO A 79 0.43 -11.44 -8.32
CA PRO A 79 0.78 -11.66 -6.94
C PRO A 79 1.76 -10.61 -6.40
N THR A 80 1.45 -10.07 -5.24
CA THR A 80 2.28 -9.07 -4.59
C THR A 80 3.56 -9.66 -4.03
N ARG A 81 4.64 -8.90 -4.08
CA ARG A 81 5.91 -9.18 -3.38
C ARG A 81 6.04 -8.27 -2.19
N PHE A 82 6.56 -8.80 -1.11
CA PHE A 82 6.83 -8.00 0.08
C PHE A 82 7.77 -6.84 -0.23
N THR A 83 7.34 -5.62 0.07
CA THR A 83 8.11 -4.39 -0.12
C THR A 83 8.17 -3.59 1.17
N PHE A 84 9.36 -3.11 1.49
CA PHE A 84 9.66 -2.28 2.65
C PHE A 84 10.85 -1.36 2.28
N PRO A 85 10.90 -0.11 2.76
CA PRO A 85 9.94 0.56 3.62
C PRO A 85 8.91 1.38 2.85
N SER A 86 7.70 1.47 3.41
CA SER A 86 6.75 2.54 3.13
C SER A 86 6.62 3.41 4.37
N PHE A 87 6.36 4.69 4.21
CA PHE A 87 6.25 5.60 5.35
C PHE A 87 5.03 6.51 5.25
N ALA A 88 4.56 6.96 6.41
CA ALA A 88 3.52 7.96 6.48
C ALA A 88 3.79 8.98 7.58
N LEU A 89 3.37 10.20 7.32
CA LEU A 89 3.36 11.31 8.29
C LEU A 89 1.93 11.72 8.51
N HIS A 90 1.55 11.98 9.74
CA HIS A 90 0.22 12.50 10.02
C HIS A 90 0.21 13.58 11.10
N VAL A 91 -0.76 14.46 10.97
CA VAL A 91 -1.12 15.43 11.99
C VAL A 91 -2.56 15.17 12.36
N ARG A 92 -2.83 14.96 13.66
CA ARG A 92 -4.16 14.69 14.17
C ARG A 92 -4.57 15.76 15.20
N LYS A 93 -5.83 16.16 15.14
CA LYS A 93 -6.45 17.05 16.10
C LYS A 93 -7.59 16.34 16.81
N ALA A 94 -7.47 16.15 18.10
CA ALA A 94 -8.55 15.60 18.91
C ALA A 94 -9.65 16.64 19.10
N LEU A 95 -10.88 16.30 18.73
CA LEU A 95 -12.06 17.15 18.91
C LEU A 95 -12.83 16.78 20.18
N GLY A 96 -12.49 15.67 20.80
CA GLY A 96 -13.08 15.14 22.03
C GLY A 96 -12.40 13.84 22.44
N TYR A 97 -13.04 13.09 23.33
CA TYR A 97 -12.53 11.78 23.76
C TYR A 97 -12.68 10.69 22.69
N ILE A 98 -13.71 10.80 21.84
CA ILE A 98 -14.10 9.76 20.88
C ILE A 98 -13.63 10.12 19.48
N PHE A 99 -13.78 11.37 19.07
CA PHE A 99 -13.58 11.78 17.68
C PHE A 99 -12.35 12.67 17.50
N SER A 100 -11.57 12.37 16.47
CA SER A 100 -10.40 13.17 16.04
C SER A 100 -10.40 13.33 14.52
N LEU A 101 -9.82 14.42 14.05
CA LEU A 101 -9.55 14.66 12.63
C LEU A 101 -8.06 14.48 12.38
N ARG A 102 -7.69 13.71 11.34
CA ARG A 102 -6.32 13.41 10.95
C ARG A 102 -6.08 13.80 9.49
N MET A 103 -5.03 14.53 9.23
CA MET A 103 -4.47 14.72 7.89
C MET A 103 -3.22 13.85 7.80
N GLN A 104 -3.09 13.11 6.71
CA GLN A 104 -2.02 12.13 6.53
C GLN A 104 -1.46 12.20 5.12
N TYR A 105 -0.13 12.17 5.03
CA TYR A 105 0.62 11.92 3.82
C TYR A 105 1.26 10.53 3.91
N LEU A 106 1.10 9.74 2.86
CA LEU A 106 1.70 8.41 2.74
C LEU A 106 2.54 8.34 1.47
N TYR A 107 3.72 7.74 1.60
CA TYR A 107 4.54 7.30 0.49
C TYR A 107 4.71 5.79 0.57
N GLY A 108 4.34 5.08 -0.50
CA GLY A 108 4.43 3.63 -0.58
C GLY A 108 5.00 3.17 -1.90
N SER A 109 5.75 2.08 -1.87
CA SER A 109 6.19 1.38 -3.07
C SER A 109 5.76 -0.07 -2.97
N GLY A 110 4.99 -0.53 -3.97
CA GLY A 110 4.53 -1.92 -4.08
C GLY A 110 5.10 -2.58 -5.33
N LYS A 111 5.50 -3.83 -5.22
CA LYS A 111 5.94 -4.67 -6.34
C LYS A 111 5.08 -5.93 -6.43
N GLY A 112 4.90 -6.43 -7.64
CA GLY A 112 4.29 -7.72 -7.88
C GLY A 112 5.00 -8.47 -9.00
N GLN A 113 4.91 -9.80 -8.95
CA GLN A 113 5.50 -10.69 -9.94
C GLN A 113 4.65 -11.93 -10.10
N SER A 114 4.18 -12.20 -11.31
CA SER A 114 3.55 -13.48 -11.65
C SER A 114 4.62 -14.53 -11.83
N TRP A 115 4.32 -15.74 -11.38
CA TRP A 115 5.11 -16.94 -11.63
C TRP A 115 4.62 -17.73 -12.86
N GLN A 116 3.43 -17.36 -13.37
CA GLN A 116 2.83 -17.98 -14.54
C GLN A 116 3.13 -17.15 -15.78
N ALA A 117 3.53 -17.83 -16.83
CA ALA A 117 3.71 -17.22 -18.14
C ALA A 117 2.36 -16.82 -18.74
N ALA A 118 2.34 -15.69 -19.40
CA ALA A 118 1.16 -15.18 -20.11
C ALA A 118 1.49 -14.92 -21.57
N ALA A 119 0.51 -15.18 -22.43
CA ALA A 119 0.57 -14.85 -23.85
C ALA A 119 -0.55 -13.88 -24.28
N ASN A 120 -1.46 -13.49 -23.38
CA ASN A 120 -2.65 -12.68 -23.64
C ASN A 120 -2.43 -11.17 -23.53
N TYR A 121 -1.27 -10.68 -23.90
CA TYR A 121 -0.89 -9.27 -23.73
C TYR A 121 -0.99 -8.43 -25.03
N TYR A 122 -1.74 -8.86 -26.03
CA TYR A 122 -1.84 -8.20 -27.35
C TYR A 122 -2.42 -6.78 -27.30
N LYS A 123 -3.07 -6.38 -26.20
CA LYS A 123 -3.53 -5.00 -25.95
C LYS A 123 -2.64 -4.22 -25.00
N ASN A 124 -1.58 -4.83 -24.47
CA ASN A 124 -0.71 -4.21 -23.51
C ASN A 124 0.50 -3.57 -24.22
N THR A 125 0.43 -2.25 -24.37
CA THR A 125 1.46 -1.47 -25.08
C THR A 125 2.82 -1.50 -24.38
N ALA A 126 2.88 -1.70 -23.08
CA ALA A 126 4.12 -1.79 -22.34
C ALA A 126 5.01 -2.96 -22.77
N TRP A 127 4.39 -4.06 -23.22
CA TRP A 127 5.12 -5.21 -23.76
C TRP A 127 5.29 -5.14 -25.27
N GLN A 128 4.24 -4.75 -26.00
CA GLN A 128 4.27 -4.71 -27.46
C GLN A 128 5.26 -3.68 -28.00
N ASN A 129 5.31 -2.49 -27.43
CA ASN A 129 6.23 -1.44 -27.87
C ASN A 129 7.70 -1.80 -27.63
N ASN A 130 7.97 -2.78 -26.77
CA ASN A 130 9.29 -3.31 -26.49
C ASN A 130 9.63 -4.56 -27.32
N GLY A 131 8.87 -4.81 -28.39
CA GLY A 131 9.16 -5.86 -29.38
C GLY A 131 8.75 -7.27 -28.97
N TYR A 132 7.91 -7.44 -27.94
CA TYR A 132 7.33 -8.73 -27.58
C TYR A 132 6.19 -9.08 -28.52
N VAL A 133 6.19 -10.31 -29.05
CA VAL A 133 5.18 -10.80 -29.98
C VAL A 133 4.10 -11.56 -29.23
N ALA A 134 2.92 -10.95 -29.11
CA ALA A 134 1.73 -11.61 -28.55
C ALA A 134 0.92 -12.31 -29.64
N PRO A 135 0.34 -13.49 -29.38
CA PRO A 135 -0.59 -14.12 -30.31
C PRO A 135 -1.98 -13.48 -30.22
N VAL A 136 -2.62 -13.31 -31.36
CA VAL A 136 -4.04 -12.94 -31.47
C VAL A 136 -4.78 -14.06 -32.17
N LEU A 137 -5.93 -14.46 -31.62
CA LEU A 137 -6.80 -15.46 -32.21
C LEU A 137 -7.73 -14.79 -33.21
N MET A 138 -7.63 -15.15 -34.47
CA MET A 138 -8.46 -14.60 -35.55
C MET A 138 -8.95 -15.72 -36.46
N GLY A 139 -10.10 -15.50 -37.10
CA GLY A 139 -10.56 -16.35 -38.20
C GLY A 139 -9.64 -16.20 -39.40
N ASP A 140 -9.22 -17.29 -39.99
CA ASP A 140 -8.42 -17.27 -41.23
C ASP A 140 -9.34 -17.27 -42.42
N ALA A 141 -9.53 -16.08 -43.03
CA ALA A 141 -10.38 -15.90 -44.19
C ALA A 141 -9.82 -16.53 -45.49
N THR A 142 -8.57 -17.01 -45.44
CA THR A 142 -7.93 -17.67 -46.61
C THR A 142 -8.26 -19.14 -46.67
N LEU A 143 -8.89 -19.71 -45.64
CA LEU A 143 -9.25 -21.10 -45.58
C LEU A 143 -10.75 -21.31 -45.85
N THR A 144 -11.06 -22.38 -46.55
CA THR A 144 -12.44 -22.76 -46.96
C THR A 144 -13.35 -23.17 -45.81
N SER A 145 -12.83 -23.26 -44.60
CA SER A 145 -13.56 -23.52 -43.36
C SER A 145 -13.22 -22.46 -42.33
N ASN A 146 -14.13 -22.14 -41.41
CA ASN A 146 -13.92 -21.20 -40.30
C ASN A 146 -12.85 -21.68 -39.32
N VAL A 147 -11.61 -21.82 -39.78
CA VAL A 147 -10.46 -22.20 -38.98
C VAL A 147 -9.93 -20.98 -38.27
N VAL A 148 -9.83 -21.07 -36.98
CA VAL A 148 -9.24 -20.03 -36.13
C VAL A 148 -7.77 -20.31 -35.93
N ARG A 149 -6.91 -19.34 -36.21
CA ARG A 149 -5.45 -19.45 -36.04
C ARG A 149 -4.89 -18.33 -35.18
N TYR A 150 -3.70 -18.53 -34.67
CA TYR A 150 -2.95 -17.49 -34.02
C TYR A 150 -2.20 -16.63 -35.04
N PHE A 151 -2.29 -15.34 -34.86
CA PHE A 151 -1.61 -14.33 -35.68
C PHE A 151 -0.71 -13.48 -34.77
N ASN A 152 0.35 -12.95 -35.36
CA ASN A 152 1.18 -11.95 -34.71
C ASN A 152 0.36 -10.66 -34.51
N SER A 153 0.29 -10.15 -33.28
CA SER A 153 -0.50 -8.97 -32.96
C SER A 153 -0.03 -7.67 -33.65
N GLN A 154 1.21 -7.62 -34.09
CA GLN A 154 1.81 -6.44 -34.73
C GLN A 154 1.73 -6.50 -36.25
N THR A 155 2.06 -7.64 -36.85
CA THR A 155 2.17 -7.80 -38.31
C THR A 155 0.93 -8.44 -38.93
N LEU A 156 0.04 -9.01 -38.12
CA LEU A 156 -1.11 -9.82 -38.55
C LEU A 156 -0.72 -11.00 -39.47
N ALA A 157 0.54 -11.43 -39.43
CA ALA A 157 1.00 -12.61 -40.11
C ALA A 157 0.60 -13.88 -39.33
N PRO A 158 0.20 -14.98 -40.00
CA PRO A 158 -0.09 -16.25 -39.36
C PRO A 158 1.13 -16.77 -38.59
N LEU A 159 0.91 -17.22 -37.35
CA LEU A 159 1.96 -17.86 -36.53
C LEU A 159 1.94 -19.35 -36.85
N THR A 160 2.99 -19.83 -37.47
CA THR A 160 3.14 -21.24 -37.89
C THR A 160 3.75 -22.12 -36.80
N ALA A 161 4.41 -21.51 -35.81
CA ALA A 161 5.04 -22.25 -34.73
C ALA A 161 4.88 -21.51 -33.39
N ILE A 162 4.74 -22.24 -32.28
CA ILE A 162 4.71 -21.73 -30.91
C ILE A 162 5.98 -20.96 -30.56
N THR A 163 7.10 -21.31 -31.19
CA THR A 163 8.40 -20.62 -31.02
C THR A 163 8.40 -19.17 -31.49
N GLN A 164 7.37 -18.71 -32.22
CA GLN A 164 7.20 -17.32 -32.64
C GLN A 164 6.49 -16.46 -31.59
N ILE A 165 5.93 -17.06 -30.55
CA ILE A 165 5.26 -16.36 -29.44
C ILE A 165 6.29 -16.09 -28.36
N ASP A 166 6.31 -14.86 -27.86
CA ASP A 166 7.10 -14.49 -26.69
C ASP A 166 6.23 -14.63 -25.43
N PRO A 167 6.48 -15.62 -24.56
CA PRO A 167 5.82 -15.62 -23.25
C PRO A 167 6.34 -14.44 -22.43
N ILE A 168 5.48 -13.87 -21.60
CA ILE A 168 5.86 -12.84 -20.62
C ILE A 168 5.43 -13.26 -19.23
N PHE A 169 6.07 -12.67 -18.23
CA PHE A 169 5.64 -12.78 -16.84
C PHE A 169 5.22 -11.40 -16.35
N TYR A 170 3.93 -11.23 -16.07
CA TYR A 170 3.42 -9.96 -15.58
C TYR A 170 4.13 -9.57 -14.29
N ASN A 171 4.65 -8.37 -14.27
CA ASN A 171 5.32 -7.77 -13.14
C ASN A 171 4.96 -6.28 -13.06
N TYR A 172 5.14 -5.70 -11.90
CA TYR A 172 4.97 -4.25 -11.72
C TYR A 172 5.76 -3.74 -10.53
N LYS A 173 6.10 -2.47 -10.59
CA LYS A 173 6.50 -1.62 -9.47
C LYS A 173 5.67 -0.36 -9.52
N THR A 174 4.91 -0.12 -8.46
CA THR A 174 4.10 1.09 -8.32
C THR A 174 4.64 1.92 -7.18
N VAL A 175 4.89 3.18 -7.45
CA VAL A 175 5.18 4.19 -6.44
C VAL A 175 3.91 5.01 -6.24
N THR A 176 3.49 5.16 -5.00
CA THR A 176 2.23 5.82 -4.63
C THR A 176 2.51 6.89 -3.58
N GLN A 177 1.89 8.04 -3.77
CA GLN A 177 1.83 9.11 -2.78
C GLN A 177 0.35 9.45 -2.55
N ASP A 178 -0.07 9.44 -1.32
CA ASP A 178 -1.46 9.72 -0.93
C ASP A 178 -1.51 10.83 0.10
N LEU A 179 -2.35 11.80 -0.12
CA LEU A 179 -2.66 12.86 0.83
C LEU A 179 -4.16 12.84 1.14
N GLY A 180 -4.51 12.57 2.38
CA GLY A 180 -5.91 12.41 2.78
C GLY A 180 -6.25 13.07 4.10
N VAL A 181 -7.54 13.31 4.26
CA VAL A 181 -8.16 13.76 5.52
C VAL A 181 -9.07 12.66 6.02
N GLN A 182 -8.92 12.29 7.28
CA GLN A 182 -9.56 11.13 7.90
C GLN A 182 -10.22 11.50 9.22
N GLY A 183 -11.42 10.97 9.44
CA GLY A 183 -12.05 10.92 10.77
C GLY A 183 -11.55 9.70 11.52
N VAL A 184 -11.17 9.86 12.78
CA VAL A 184 -10.71 8.77 13.66
C VAL A 184 -11.68 8.65 14.83
N ILE A 185 -12.20 7.45 15.07
CA ILE A 185 -13.15 7.13 16.14
C ILE A 185 -12.48 6.17 17.12
N THR A 186 -12.36 6.58 18.36
CA THR A 186 -11.81 5.77 19.45
C THR A 186 -12.89 4.87 20.04
N LEU A 187 -12.76 3.55 19.87
CA LEU A 187 -13.79 2.58 20.19
C LEU A 187 -13.97 2.36 21.69
N ASN A 188 -12.89 2.24 22.42
CA ASN A 188 -12.92 1.92 23.85
C ASN A 188 -13.28 3.13 24.75
N GLN A 189 -13.56 4.30 24.17
CA GLN A 189 -14.04 5.49 24.85
C GLN A 189 -15.54 5.76 24.60
N ILE A 190 -16.21 5.00 23.73
CA ILE A 190 -17.60 5.27 23.34
C ILE A 190 -18.59 5.13 24.51
N ARG A 191 -18.38 4.11 25.35
CA ARG A 191 -19.30 3.81 26.47
C ARG A 191 -18.69 4.06 27.84
N PHE A 192 -17.37 4.05 27.95
CA PHE A 192 -16.68 4.12 29.23
C PHE A 192 -15.49 5.10 29.13
N HIS A 193 -15.62 6.24 29.75
CA HIS A 193 -14.51 7.17 29.94
C HIS A 193 -13.63 6.63 31.07
N LYS A 194 -12.63 5.85 30.72
CA LYS A 194 -11.70 5.30 31.72
C LYS A 194 -10.79 6.41 32.25
N SER A 195 -10.61 6.44 33.55
CA SER A 195 -9.71 7.38 34.22
C SER A 195 -8.25 7.27 33.75
N LYS A 196 -7.85 6.11 33.22
CA LYS A 196 -6.52 5.86 32.68
C LYS A 196 -6.59 4.81 31.58
N THR A 197 -6.22 5.19 30.36
CA THR A 197 -6.18 4.30 29.21
C THR A 197 -4.74 4.01 28.82
N SER A 198 -4.30 2.76 28.99
CA SER A 198 -2.99 2.28 28.48
C SER A 198 -3.09 1.77 27.06
N PHE A 199 -4.29 1.40 26.63
CA PHE A 199 -4.58 0.82 25.31
C PHE A 199 -5.77 1.52 24.67
N VAL A 200 -5.65 1.85 23.41
CA VAL A 200 -6.68 2.52 22.61
C VAL A 200 -6.89 1.77 21.32
N ALA A 201 -8.11 1.27 21.08
CA ALA A 201 -8.53 0.75 19.79
C ALA A 201 -9.32 1.82 19.04
N TYR A 202 -9.06 1.98 17.75
CA TYR A 202 -9.71 2.98 16.92
C TYR A 202 -9.93 2.51 15.49
N LEU A 203 -10.96 3.09 14.88
CA LEU A 203 -11.22 2.99 13.45
C LEU A 203 -11.01 4.36 12.83
N PHE A 204 -10.64 4.35 11.57
CA PHE A 204 -10.53 5.58 10.80
C PHE A 204 -11.04 5.40 9.38
N GLY A 205 -11.52 6.48 8.82
CA GLY A 205 -11.95 6.53 7.43
C GLY A 205 -11.87 7.96 6.90
N GLY A 206 -11.63 8.09 5.60
CA GLY A 206 -11.46 9.39 5.00
C GLY A 206 -11.39 9.38 3.49
N ILE A 207 -11.16 10.56 2.96
CA ILE A 207 -11.00 10.81 1.53
C ILE A 207 -9.70 11.55 1.27
N GLY A 208 -9.16 11.36 0.08
CA GLY A 208 -7.89 11.96 -0.30
C GLY A 208 -7.67 12.01 -1.80
N ALA A 209 -6.44 12.28 -2.15
CA ALA A 209 -5.95 12.24 -3.51
C ALA A 209 -4.65 11.43 -3.56
N THR A 210 -4.62 10.47 -4.45
CA THR A 210 -3.47 9.60 -4.68
C THR A 210 -2.83 9.94 -6.01
N ILE A 211 -1.51 10.10 -5.97
CA ILE A 211 -0.67 10.19 -7.15
C ILE A 211 0.11 8.88 -7.24
N TYR A 212 0.10 8.23 -8.40
CA TYR A 212 0.85 7.01 -8.58
C TYR A 212 1.48 6.91 -9.96
N GLU A 213 2.57 6.15 -10.01
CA GLU A 213 3.24 5.74 -11.24
C GLU A 213 3.51 4.24 -11.16
N THR A 214 3.10 3.52 -12.21
CA THR A 214 3.35 2.07 -12.33
C THR A 214 4.26 1.81 -13.51
N LYS A 215 5.31 1.04 -13.28
CA LYS A 215 6.26 0.59 -14.29
C LYS A 215 6.35 -0.93 -14.30
N VAL A 216 6.69 -1.48 -15.45
CA VAL A 216 7.03 -2.89 -15.63
C VAL A 216 8.50 -3.03 -15.99
N ASN A 217 9.08 -4.13 -15.59
CA ASN A 217 10.41 -4.54 -15.99
C ASN A 217 10.27 -5.41 -17.25
N ALA A 218 10.34 -4.78 -18.42
CA ALA A 218 10.17 -5.42 -19.72
C ALA A 218 11.47 -5.50 -20.50
N LEU A 219 12.45 -4.66 -20.17
CA LEU A 219 13.76 -4.61 -20.81
C LEU A 219 14.86 -4.74 -19.75
N ASN A 220 16.04 -5.17 -20.17
CA ASN A 220 17.21 -5.14 -19.32
C ASN A 220 17.91 -3.77 -19.36
N ASP A 221 18.93 -3.58 -18.53
CA ASP A 221 19.72 -2.35 -18.46
C ASP A 221 20.30 -1.89 -19.82
N ALA A 222 20.51 -2.84 -20.77
CA ALA A 222 20.96 -2.55 -22.13
C ALA A 222 19.81 -2.19 -23.09
N GLY A 223 18.55 -2.14 -22.62
CA GLY A 223 17.36 -1.87 -23.42
C GLY A 223 16.90 -3.04 -24.30
N ALA A 224 17.39 -4.25 -24.07
CA ALA A 224 16.99 -5.44 -24.78
C ALA A 224 15.89 -6.22 -24.05
N LYS A 225 14.99 -6.86 -24.80
CA LYS A 225 13.94 -7.70 -24.22
C LYS A 225 14.51 -8.95 -23.56
N TYR A 226 13.87 -9.41 -22.49
CA TYR A 226 14.20 -10.67 -21.84
C TYR A 226 13.76 -11.87 -22.67
N ASN A 227 14.51 -12.97 -22.59
CA ASN A 227 14.11 -14.24 -23.16
C ASN A 227 13.51 -15.15 -22.07
N PHE A 228 12.20 -15.10 -21.91
CA PHE A 228 11.47 -15.88 -20.92
C PHE A 228 11.15 -17.32 -21.33
N ARG A 229 11.53 -17.74 -22.57
CA ARG A 229 11.10 -19.04 -23.14
C ARG A 229 11.59 -20.26 -22.37
N ASN A 230 12.65 -20.12 -21.59
CA ASN A 230 13.23 -21.21 -20.81
C ASN A 230 12.68 -21.32 -19.39
N ILE A 231 11.74 -20.45 -19.03
CA ILE A 231 11.16 -20.46 -17.68
C ILE A 231 9.77 -21.09 -17.77
N PHE A 232 9.60 -22.22 -17.10
CA PHE A 232 8.34 -22.93 -17.03
C PHE A 232 7.94 -23.18 -15.58
N ALA A 233 6.65 -23.02 -15.31
CA ALA A 233 5.99 -23.53 -14.12
C ALA A 233 4.61 -24.01 -14.54
N ALA A 234 4.42 -25.30 -14.60
CA ALA A 234 3.15 -25.91 -14.97
C ALA A 234 2.17 -25.96 -13.79
N ALA A 235 2.68 -26.04 -12.57
CA ALA A 235 1.91 -26.22 -11.37
C ALA A 235 2.37 -25.32 -10.21
N TYR A 236 1.48 -25.09 -9.26
CA TYR A 236 1.74 -24.26 -8.09
C TYR A 236 2.98 -24.67 -7.25
N PRO A 237 3.34 -25.94 -7.07
CA PRO A 237 4.57 -26.32 -6.38
C PRO A 237 5.85 -25.76 -7.02
N GLU A 238 5.86 -25.55 -8.34
CA GLU A 238 7.01 -25.05 -9.11
C GLU A 238 7.17 -23.53 -9.07
N ARG A 239 6.19 -22.81 -8.50
CA ARG A 239 6.18 -21.35 -8.46
C ARG A 239 7.46 -20.72 -7.91
N LYS A 240 8.05 -21.36 -6.89
CA LYS A 240 9.28 -20.85 -6.27
C LYS A 240 10.45 -20.92 -7.24
N GLN A 241 10.60 -22.04 -7.94
CA GLN A 241 11.64 -22.22 -8.94
C GLN A 241 11.51 -21.22 -10.08
N ALA A 242 10.29 -20.99 -10.58
CA ALA A 242 10.04 -19.99 -11.61
C ALA A 242 10.35 -18.57 -11.12
N LEU A 243 9.97 -18.21 -9.89
CA LEU A 243 10.27 -16.90 -9.32
C LEU A 243 11.76 -16.69 -9.08
N ASP A 244 12.50 -17.73 -8.68
CA ASP A 244 13.95 -17.66 -8.51
C ASP A 244 14.63 -17.48 -9.88
N ALA A 245 14.21 -18.24 -10.91
CA ALA A 245 14.71 -18.08 -12.28
C ALA A 245 14.40 -16.69 -12.87
N LEU A 246 13.21 -16.15 -12.61
CA LEU A 246 12.87 -14.78 -13.02
C LEU A 246 13.73 -13.74 -12.31
N LYS A 247 14.01 -13.93 -11.03
CA LYS A 247 14.87 -13.04 -10.26
C LYS A 247 16.31 -13.04 -10.78
N ASP A 248 16.80 -14.19 -11.25
CA ASP A 248 18.16 -14.32 -11.81
C ASP A 248 18.25 -13.74 -13.23
N LEU A 249 17.13 -13.76 -13.99
CA LEU A 249 17.07 -13.25 -15.36
C LEU A 249 16.83 -11.73 -15.41
N MET A 250 16.01 -11.20 -14.50
CA MET A 250 15.54 -9.81 -14.52
C MET A 250 16.40 -8.93 -13.60
N ASP A 251 16.69 -7.71 -14.03
CA ASP A 251 17.56 -6.75 -13.32
C ASP A 251 16.87 -5.85 -12.31
N ASP A 252 15.54 -5.97 -12.16
CA ASP A 252 14.71 -5.17 -11.22
C ASP A 252 14.69 -3.65 -11.52
N SER A 253 14.99 -3.23 -12.77
CA SER A 253 15.11 -1.82 -13.20
C SER A 253 13.75 -1.10 -13.30
N TYR A 254 12.70 -1.76 -13.77
CA TYR A 254 11.33 -1.22 -13.96
C TYR A 254 11.32 0.09 -14.76
N GLU A 255 11.81 0.03 -15.98
CA GLU A 255 12.01 1.19 -16.87
C GLU A 255 10.77 1.55 -17.69
N THR A 256 9.91 0.57 -18.00
CA THR A 256 8.78 0.74 -18.94
C THR A 256 7.52 1.18 -18.23
N PRO A 257 6.88 2.31 -18.61
CA PRO A 257 5.59 2.70 -18.08
C PRO A 257 4.51 1.62 -18.36
N ALA A 258 3.81 1.17 -17.33
CA ALA A 258 2.76 0.15 -17.44
C ALA A 258 1.44 0.73 -17.98
N GLU A 259 1.22 2.03 -17.83
CA GLU A 259 0.00 2.69 -18.28
C GLU A 259 0.01 2.91 -19.78
N ASN A 260 -1.07 2.49 -20.44
CA ASN A 260 -1.34 2.93 -21.79
C ASN A 260 -1.35 4.45 -21.81
N ALA A 261 -0.61 5.04 -22.72
CA ALA A 261 -0.47 6.49 -22.90
C ALA A 261 -1.77 7.20 -23.32
N SER A 262 -2.94 6.66 -23.00
CA SER A 262 -4.21 7.35 -23.23
C SER A 262 -4.23 8.59 -22.34
N ASN A 263 -4.02 9.73 -22.95
CA ASN A 263 -3.85 11.07 -22.37
C ASN A 263 -5.08 11.62 -21.62
N ARG A 264 -6.07 10.79 -21.32
CA ARG A 264 -7.34 11.20 -20.70
C ARG A 264 -7.33 11.18 -19.18
N ARG A 265 -6.27 10.72 -18.55
CA ARG A 265 -6.17 10.66 -17.08
C ARG A 265 -5.54 11.94 -16.57
N PRO A 266 -6.12 12.59 -15.55
CA PRO A 266 -5.49 13.77 -14.95
C PRO A 266 -4.13 13.37 -14.38
N LYS A 267 -3.12 14.20 -14.66
CA LYS A 267 -1.74 14.01 -14.18
C LYS A 267 -1.34 15.16 -13.27
N PHE A 268 -0.56 14.85 -12.27
CA PHE A 268 0.10 15.83 -11.42
C PHE A 268 1.58 15.46 -11.29
N ALA A 269 2.48 16.41 -11.57
CA ALA A 269 3.93 16.19 -11.59
C ALA A 269 4.37 14.95 -12.41
N GLY A 270 3.70 14.70 -13.55
CA GLY A 270 4.00 13.56 -14.44
C GLY A 270 3.30 12.24 -14.09
N SER A 271 2.81 12.09 -12.88
CA SER A 271 2.15 10.89 -12.39
C SER A 271 0.62 10.98 -12.44
N THR A 272 -0.07 9.85 -12.46
CA THR A 272 -1.53 9.80 -12.54
C THR A 272 -2.16 10.19 -11.20
N LEU A 273 -3.07 11.18 -11.24
CA LEU A 273 -3.82 11.64 -10.07
C LEU A 273 -5.20 10.97 -10.03
N ARG A 274 -5.59 10.45 -8.86
CA ARG A 274 -6.90 9.84 -8.61
C ARG A 274 -7.45 10.27 -7.25
N PRO A 275 -8.78 10.45 -7.13
CA PRO A 275 -9.40 10.50 -5.82
C PRO A 275 -9.23 9.14 -5.13
N SER A 276 -9.01 9.17 -3.82
CA SER A 276 -8.84 7.99 -2.98
C SER A 276 -9.80 8.00 -1.81
N GLY A 277 -10.20 6.82 -1.38
CA GLY A 277 -10.89 6.58 -0.13
C GLY A 277 -10.01 5.71 0.76
N THR A 278 -9.92 6.03 2.04
CA THR A 278 -9.15 5.26 3.02
C THR A 278 -10.05 4.78 4.13
N VAL A 279 -9.90 3.53 4.52
CA VAL A 279 -10.53 2.94 5.71
C VAL A 279 -9.50 2.04 6.38
N GLY A 280 -9.53 2.02 7.71
CA GLY A 280 -8.60 1.17 8.43
C GLY A 280 -8.91 1.12 9.92
N ALA A 281 -8.12 0.30 10.60
CA ALA A 281 -8.21 0.10 12.04
C ALA A 281 -6.81 0.18 12.66
N GLY A 282 -6.76 0.53 13.94
CA GLY A 282 -5.51 0.60 14.66
C GLY A 282 -5.66 0.37 16.14
N MET A 283 -4.53 0.05 16.74
CA MET A 283 -4.36 -0.10 18.18
C MET A 283 -3.16 0.73 18.62
N ALA A 284 -3.36 1.58 19.62
CA ALA A 284 -2.31 2.39 20.18
C ALA A 284 -2.07 2.03 21.65
N PHE A 285 -0.81 1.95 22.01
CA PHE A 285 -0.33 1.67 23.37
C PHE A 285 0.34 2.93 23.92
N LYS A 286 -0.11 3.37 25.06
CA LYS A 286 0.48 4.51 25.76
C LYS A 286 1.81 4.13 26.40
N LEU A 287 2.91 4.65 25.88
CA LEU A 287 4.24 4.44 26.44
C LEU A 287 4.56 5.51 27.51
N SER A 288 4.13 6.75 27.27
CA SER A 288 4.28 7.85 28.23
C SER A 288 3.13 8.87 28.08
N ASN A 289 3.17 9.94 28.87
CA ASN A 289 2.16 11.03 28.74
C ASN A 289 2.19 11.76 27.38
N LYS A 290 3.30 11.60 26.63
CA LYS A 290 3.51 12.28 25.34
C LYS A 290 3.80 11.33 24.18
N LEU A 291 3.92 10.02 24.46
CA LEU A 291 4.35 9.04 23.47
C LEU A 291 3.39 7.85 23.41
N ASN A 292 2.92 7.52 22.22
CA ASN A 292 2.16 6.30 21.93
C ASN A 292 2.86 5.49 20.83
N LEU A 293 2.78 4.18 20.95
CA LEU A 293 3.10 3.24 19.88
C LEU A 293 1.80 2.75 19.27
N ALA A 294 1.67 2.81 17.95
CA ALA A 294 0.48 2.34 17.27
C ALA A 294 0.81 1.29 16.19
N LEU A 295 -0.09 0.33 16.07
CA LEU A 295 -0.17 -0.58 14.93
C LEU A 295 -1.42 -0.24 14.15
N GLU A 296 -1.30 0.00 12.85
CA GLU A 296 -2.39 0.33 11.95
C GLU A 296 -2.41 -0.60 10.74
N ASP A 297 -3.62 -0.97 10.32
CA ASP A 297 -3.91 -1.60 9.03
C ASP A 297 -4.95 -0.77 8.28
N ARG A 298 -4.73 -0.63 6.95
CA ARG A 298 -5.58 0.22 6.11
C ARG A 298 -5.69 -0.34 4.68
#